data_4d1b42acfde1f7b5b1e3afc7a4884909
#
_entry.id   4d1b42acfde1f7b5b1e3afc7a4884909
#
_cell.length_a   1.000
_cell.length_b   1.000
_cell.length_c   1.000
_cell.angle_alpha   90.00
_cell.angle_beta   90.00
_cell.angle_gamma   90.00
#
_symmetry.space_group_name_H-M   'P 1'
#
loop_
_entity.id
_entity.type
_entity.pdbx_description
1 polymer ?
#
loop_
_entity_poly.entity_id
_entity_poly.type
_entity_poly.pdbx_seq_one_letter_code
_entity_poly.pdbx_strand_id
1 'polypeptide(L)'
;MTIRWTYAFADRPAAHLATAQAFWTAVTGTFLSAPRGENDEFVTLLPATGVDACVKLQGVDSGPGGAHLDLCAEDVPGLVKRARELGAEPVAEHDGWAVLRSPAGQLWCAVPWQGESVRPPVAAGSRLDQVSLDIPPSAYETETAFWAELTGWELLTGALPEFRVLRPPAGLPVRILLQRLAGERPAAAHLDLACADIAATRARHEELGAVHVADGRHWTVMRDPAGGVYCLTGRDPETGGLPGRG
;
A
#
# COMPACT_ATOMS: atom_id res chain seq x y z
N MET A 1 0.81 0.53 22.24
CA MET A 1 1.27 1.25 21.03
C MET A 1 0.18 1.15 19.98
N THR A 2 -0.24 2.26 19.38
CA THR A 2 -1.38 2.29 18.45
C THR A 2 -0.95 2.93 17.15
N ILE A 3 -1.17 2.21 16.03
CA ILE A 3 -1.07 2.77 14.68
C ILE A 3 -2.33 3.62 14.47
N ARG A 4 -2.15 4.89 14.10
CA ARG A 4 -3.21 5.90 14.00
C ARG A 4 -3.61 6.18 12.57
N TRP A 5 -2.69 5.96 11.61
CA TRP A 5 -2.91 6.13 10.18
C TRP A 5 -1.97 5.24 9.39
N THR A 6 -2.25 5.10 8.10
CA THR A 6 -1.40 4.37 7.17
C THR A 6 -1.31 5.14 5.86
N TYR A 7 -0.10 5.25 5.33
CA TYR A 7 0.10 5.66 3.95
C TYR A 7 0.58 4.49 3.12
N ALA A 8 0.04 4.37 1.93
CA ALA A 8 0.57 3.48 0.91
C ALA A 8 1.40 4.30 -0.08
N PHE A 9 2.60 3.84 -0.36
CA PHE A 9 3.45 4.42 -1.38
C PHE A 9 3.40 3.63 -2.68
N ALA A 10 3.35 4.33 -3.81
CA ALA A 10 3.73 3.79 -5.09
C ALA A 10 5.16 4.25 -5.42
N ASP A 11 6.10 3.31 -5.36
CA ASP A 11 7.51 3.54 -5.68
C ASP A 11 7.73 3.35 -7.18
N ARG A 12 8.27 4.37 -7.85
CA ARG A 12 8.50 4.33 -9.30
C ARG A 12 9.88 4.84 -9.62
N PRO A 13 10.52 4.33 -10.69
CA PRO A 13 11.80 4.87 -11.13
C PRO A 13 11.75 6.39 -11.23
N ALA A 14 12.74 7.09 -10.71
CA ALA A 14 12.78 8.56 -10.68
C ALA A 14 12.56 9.17 -12.07
N ALA A 15 13.10 8.53 -13.12
CA ALA A 15 12.90 8.94 -14.52
C ALA A 15 11.43 8.90 -14.98
N HIS A 16 10.55 8.16 -14.30
CA HIS A 16 9.14 8.01 -14.62
C HIS A 16 8.21 8.60 -13.56
N LEU A 17 8.75 9.30 -12.56
CA LEU A 17 7.96 9.84 -11.45
C LEU A 17 6.86 10.80 -11.93
N ALA A 18 7.16 11.69 -12.87
CA ALA A 18 6.17 12.62 -13.43
C ALA A 18 5.00 11.89 -14.13
N THR A 19 5.30 10.79 -14.82
CA THR A 19 4.29 9.94 -15.46
C THR A 19 3.41 9.25 -14.40
N ALA A 20 4.03 8.76 -13.31
CA ALA A 20 3.31 8.18 -12.18
C ALA A 20 2.39 9.22 -11.50
N GLN A 21 2.89 10.42 -11.29
CA GLN A 21 2.14 11.53 -10.70
C GLN A 21 0.87 11.85 -11.50
N ALA A 22 0.99 11.97 -12.82
CA ALA A 22 -0.14 12.24 -13.70
C ALA A 22 -1.18 11.12 -13.65
N PHE A 23 -0.74 9.86 -13.70
CA PHE A 23 -1.62 8.70 -13.65
C PHE A 23 -2.33 8.59 -12.29
N TRP A 24 -1.58 8.55 -11.20
CA TRP A 24 -2.15 8.29 -9.88
C TRP A 24 -3.03 9.43 -9.37
N THR A 25 -2.76 10.69 -9.72
CA THR A 25 -3.67 11.81 -9.42
C THR A 25 -5.00 11.67 -10.15
N ALA A 26 -4.98 11.26 -11.44
CA ALA A 26 -6.19 11.02 -12.21
C ALA A 26 -7.01 9.83 -11.69
N VAL A 27 -6.33 8.74 -11.27
CA VAL A 27 -6.97 7.54 -10.71
C VAL A 27 -7.62 7.82 -9.36
N THR A 28 -6.94 8.56 -8.49
CA THR A 28 -7.40 8.82 -7.12
C THR A 28 -8.23 10.10 -6.97
N GLY A 29 -8.34 10.90 -8.02
CA GLY A 29 -9.07 12.19 -7.97
C GLY A 29 -8.41 13.18 -7.01
N THR A 30 -7.08 13.24 -6.99
CA THR A 30 -6.28 14.02 -6.04
C THR A 30 -5.41 15.05 -6.74
N PHE A 31 -4.73 15.88 -5.97
CA PHE A 31 -3.74 16.87 -6.41
C PHE A 31 -2.38 16.53 -5.82
N LEU A 32 -1.30 17.04 -6.42
CA LEU A 32 0.05 16.85 -5.89
C LEU A 32 0.33 17.85 -4.75
N SER A 33 0.97 17.39 -3.69
CA SER A 33 1.65 18.28 -2.74
C SER A 33 2.88 18.92 -3.39
N ALA A 34 3.47 19.92 -2.74
CA ALA A 34 4.85 20.31 -3.04
C ALA A 34 5.77 19.08 -2.91
N PRO A 35 6.76 18.94 -3.80
CA PRO A 35 7.76 17.87 -3.68
C PRO A 35 8.58 18.02 -2.40
N ARG A 36 9.10 16.90 -1.89
CA ARG A 36 9.94 16.84 -0.69
C ARG A 36 11.07 15.82 -0.91
N GLY A 37 12.04 15.83 -0.01
CA GLY A 37 13.28 15.06 -0.10
C GLY A 37 14.41 15.90 -0.69
N GLU A 38 15.62 15.38 -0.68
CA GLU A 38 16.81 16.06 -1.20
C GLU A 38 16.79 16.20 -2.73
N ASN A 39 16.09 15.28 -3.41
CA ASN A 39 15.97 15.21 -4.87
C ASN A 39 14.52 15.35 -5.34
N ASP A 40 13.63 15.97 -4.55
CA ASP A 40 12.21 16.11 -4.84
C ASP A 40 11.50 14.76 -5.10
N GLU A 41 12.02 13.69 -4.50
CA GLU A 41 11.60 12.32 -4.75
C GLU A 41 10.25 11.94 -4.12
N PHE A 42 9.73 12.74 -3.17
CA PHE A 42 8.47 12.43 -2.46
C PHE A 42 7.37 13.42 -2.78
N VAL A 43 6.19 12.92 -3.11
CA VAL A 43 4.96 13.71 -3.17
C VAL A 43 3.81 12.99 -2.47
N THR A 44 2.88 13.77 -1.92
CA THR A 44 1.62 13.27 -1.36
C THR A 44 0.49 13.55 -2.34
N LEU A 45 -0.39 12.59 -2.54
CA LEU A 45 -1.61 12.76 -3.32
C LEU A 45 -2.69 13.36 -2.39
N LEU A 46 -2.90 14.66 -2.51
CA LEU A 46 -3.80 15.44 -1.66
C LEU A 46 -5.24 15.29 -2.13
N PRO A 47 -6.15 14.74 -1.33
CA PRO A 47 -7.57 14.72 -1.64
C PRO A 47 -8.20 16.10 -1.49
N ALA A 48 -9.50 16.22 -1.78
CA ALA A 48 -10.27 17.43 -1.51
C ALA A 48 -10.23 17.79 -0.01
N THR A 49 -10.54 19.05 0.30
CA THR A 49 -10.58 19.55 1.67
C THR A 49 -11.52 18.76 2.58
N GLY A 50 -11.12 18.58 3.84
CA GLY A 50 -11.91 17.90 4.87
C GLY A 50 -11.69 16.39 4.95
N VAL A 51 -10.75 15.86 4.18
CA VAL A 51 -10.32 14.45 4.23
C VAL A 51 -8.79 14.37 4.17
N ASP A 52 -8.23 13.26 4.68
CA ASP A 52 -6.79 13.11 4.83
C ASP A 52 -6.19 12.24 3.72
N ALA A 53 -4.97 12.56 3.30
CA ALA A 53 -4.25 11.76 2.31
C ALA A 53 -3.90 10.38 2.87
N CYS A 54 -3.89 9.37 2.01
CA CYS A 54 -3.40 8.02 2.34
C CYS A 54 -2.51 7.41 1.25
N VAL A 55 -2.24 8.16 0.18
CA VAL A 55 -1.36 7.73 -0.92
C VAL A 55 -0.25 8.73 -1.12
N LYS A 56 0.96 8.21 -1.27
CA LYS A 56 2.16 8.97 -1.61
C LYS A 56 2.87 8.31 -2.79
N LEU A 57 3.72 9.08 -3.46
CA LEU A 57 4.61 8.57 -4.50
C LEU A 57 6.05 8.85 -4.13
N GLN A 58 6.92 7.90 -4.45
CA GLN A 58 8.36 8.05 -4.32
C GLN A 58 9.06 7.75 -5.63
N GLY A 59 9.96 8.64 -6.05
CA GLY A 59 10.96 8.36 -7.06
C GLY A 59 12.09 7.53 -6.48
N VAL A 60 12.39 6.37 -7.07
CA VAL A 60 13.52 5.53 -6.65
C VAL A 60 14.62 5.51 -7.70
N ASP A 61 15.87 5.57 -7.27
CA ASP A 61 17.03 5.63 -8.18
C ASP A 61 17.42 4.27 -8.75
N SER A 62 16.96 3.18 -8.12
CA SER A 62 17.30 1.82 -8.54
C SER A 62 16.11 0.87 -8.47
N GLY A 63 16.11 -0.13 -9.35
CA GLY A 63 15.07 -1.15 -9.41
C GLY A 63 13.79 -0.71 -10.13
N PRO A 64 12.82 -1.61 -10.24
CA PRO A 64 11.56 -1.38 -10.96
C PRO A 64 10.54 -0.57 -10.13
N GLY A 65 10.86 -0.21 -8.90
CA GLY A 65 9.91 0.29 -7.93
C GLY A 65 9.06 -0.82 -7.29
N GLY A 66 7.88 -0.46 -6.81
CA GLY A 66 6.97 -1.36 -6.11
C GLY A 66 5.96 -0.58 -5.29
N ALA A 67 5.80 -1.02 -4.04
CA ALA A 67 5.03 -0.30 -3.04
C ALA A 67 5.63 -0.52 -1.64
N HIS A 68 5.38 0.41 -0.73
CA HIS A 68 5.65 0.22 0.69
C HIS A 68 4.59 0.92 1.55
N LEU A 69 4.63 0.65 2.83
CA LEU A 69 3.74 1.23 3.83
C LEU A 69 4.50 2.18 4.75
N ASP A 70 3.87 3.33 5.06
CA ASP A 70 4.17 4.08 6.28
C ASP A 70 3.13 3.72 7.34
N LEU A 71 3.59 3.32 8.52
CA LEU A 71 2.77 3.17 9.70
C LEU A 71 2.92 4.40 10.59
N CYS A 72 1.85 5.18 10.71
CA CYS A 72 1.83 6.41 11.50
C CYS A 72 1.48 6.12 12.94
N ALA A 73 2.36 6.47 13.87
CA ALA A 73 2.19 6.23 15.29
C ALA A 73 2.44 7.50 16.13
N GLU A 74 1.82 7.57 17.32
CA GLU A 74 2.12 8.61 18.31
C GLU A 74 3.50 8.42 18.95
N ASP A 75 3.93 7.16 19.08
CA ASP A 75 5.22 6.75 19.65
C ASP A 75 6.03 5.98 18.61
N VAL A 76 6.73 6.69 17.74
CA VAL A 76 7.60 6.10 16.72
C VAL A 76 8.75 5.29 17.33
N PRO A 77 9.48 5.78 18.36
CA PRO A 77 10.52 4.98 19.01
C PRO A 77 9.99 3.66 19.59
N GLY A 78 8.81 3.66 20.20
CA GLY A 78 8.15 2.44 20.69
C GLY A 78 7.78 1.48 19.56
N LEU A 79 7.31 1.99 18.40
CA LEU A 79 7.02 1.17 17.21
C LEU A 79 8.28 0.54 16.65
N VAL A 80 9.36 1.30 16.51
CA VAL A 80 10.66 0.81 16.04
C VAL A 80 11.22 -0.25 16.99
N LYS A 81 11.20 0.00 18.31
CA LYS A 81 11.63 -0.98 19.31
C LYS A 81 10.85 -2.29 19.18
N ARG A 82 9.52 -2.21 19.11
CA ARG A 82 8.66 -3.40 18.95
C ARG A 82 8.95 -4.15 17.66
N ALA A 83 9.12 -3.44 16.54
CA ALA A 83 9.47 -4.05 15.26
C ALA A 83 10.79 -4.85 15.34
N ARG A 84 11.81 -4.28 15.98
CA ARG A 84 13.10 -4.95 16.18
C ARG A 84 12.99 -6.19 17.06
N GLU A 85 12.20 -6.13 18.13
CA GLU A 85 11.93 -7.31 18.99
C GLU A 85 11.24 -8.44 18.21
N LEU A 86 10.49 -8.11 17.15
CA LEU A 86 9.82 -9.05 16.26
C LEU A 86 10.67 -9.48 15.06
N GLY A 87 11.91 -9.01 14.96
CA GLY A 87 12.86 -9.43 13.93
C GLY A 87 13.00 -8.49 12.74
N ALA A 88 12.46 -7.26 12.80
CA ALA A 88 12.75 -6.27 11.79
C ALA A 88 14.16 -5.68 11.94
N GLU A 89 14.77 -5.35 10.81
CA GLU A 89 16.08 -4.71 10.76
C GLU A 89 15.93 -3.21 10.45
N PRO A 90 16.59 -2.30 11.21
CA PRO A 90 16.64 -0.89 10.83
C PRO A 90 17.52 -0.72 9.59
N VAL A 91 17.01 0.02 8.60
CA VAL A 91 17.72 0.35 7.37
C VAL A 91 18.26 1.77 7.43
N ALA A 92 17.44 2.72 7.91
CA ALA A 92 17.81 4.10 8.13
C ALA A 92 17.01 4.68 9.30
N GLU A 93 17.66 5.50 10.10
CA GLU A 93 17.03 6.25 11.18
C GLU A 93 17.21 7.75 10.92
N HIS A 94 16.11 8.48 11.01
CA HIS A 94 16.05 9.92 10.79
C HIS A 94 15.48 10.61 12.04
N ASP A 95 15.50 11.92 12.05
CA ASP A 95 14.87 12.67 13.13
C ASP A 95 13.34 12.49 13.08
N GLY A 96 12.82 11.73 14.03
CA GLY A 96 11.39 11.45 14.21
C GLY A 96 10.81 10.32 13.38
N TRP A 97 11.56 9.64 12.47
CA TRP A 97 11.04 8.51 11.69
C TRP A 97 12.13 7.50 11.34
N ALA A 98 11.76 6.32 10.90
CA ALA A 98 12.70 5.26 10.56
C ALA A 98 12.23 4.41 9.38
N VAL A 99 13.19 3.92 8.58
CA VAL A 99 13.00 2.89 7.56
C VAL A 99 13.40 1.55 8.15
N LEU A 100 12.53 0.57 8.03
CA LEU A 100 12.75 -0.78 8.53
C LEU A 100 12.56 -1.81 7.41
N ARG A 101 13.17 -2.95 7.62
CA ARG A 101 13.02 -4.15 6.79
C ARG A 101 12.37 -5.24 7.62
N SER A 102 11.28 -5.81 7.12
CA SER A 102 10.61 -6.95 7.74
C SER A 102 11.44 -8.24 7.62
N PRO A 103 11.11 -9.32 8.35
CA PRO A 103 11.83 -10.60 8.25
C PRO A 103 11.88 -11.18 6.82
N ALA A 104 10.86 -10.97 5.99
CA ALA A 104 10.88 -11.40 4.58
C ALA A 104 11.60 -10.43 3.64
N GLY A 105 12.04 -9.27 4.14
CA GLY A 105 12.79 -8.28 3.36
C GLY A 105 11.97 -7.11 2.82
N GLN A 106 10.67 -7.00 3.15
CA GLN A 106 9.83 -5.88 2.74
C GLN A 106 10.22 -4.59 3.48
N LEU A 107 10.46 -3.51 2.75
CA LEU A 107 10.69 -2.18 3.32
C LEU A 107 9.36 -1.53 3.73
N TRP A 108 9.42 -0.80 4.84
CA TRP A 108 8.31 0.00 5.36
C TRP A 108 8.86 1.09 6.29
N CYS A 109 8.03 2.11 6.60
CA CYS A 109 8.47 3.18 7.48
C CYS A 109 7.60 3.28 8.74
N ALA A 110 8.25 3.60 9.85
CA ALA A 110 7.60 4.08 11.06
C ALA A 110 7.68 5.61 11.07
N VAL A 111 6.53 6.30 11.04
CA VAL A 111 6.46 7.75 10.90
C VAL A 111 5.54 8.37 11.97
N PRO A 112 5.72 9.65 12.34
CA PRO A 112 4.84 10.30 13.29
C PRO A 112 3.45 10.51 12.69
N TRP A 113 2.42 10.25 13.51
CA TRP A 113 1.05 10.61 13.20
C TRP A 113 0.84 12.12 13.31
N GLN A 114 0.20 12.73 12.34
CA GLN A 114 0.01 14.18 12.25
C GLN A 114 -1.44 14.63 12.48
N GLY A 115 -2.30 13.70 12.97
CA GLY A 115 -3.70 14.02 13.25
C GLY A 115 -4.68 13.50 12.20
N GLU A 116 -4.23 12.75 11.21
CA GLU A 116 -5.06 12.16 10.16
C GLU A 116 -6.15 11.27 10.77
N SER A 117 -7.37 11.40 10.26
CA SER A 117 -8.54 10.73 10.84
C SER A 117 -9.68 10.50 9.85
N VAL A 118 -9.69 11.20 8.72
CA VAL A 118 -10.79 11.16 7.75
C VAL A 118 -10.32 10.53 6.43
N ARG A 119 -10.79 9.34 6.19
CA ARG A 119 -10.48 8.52 5.02
C ARG A 119 -10.94 9.21 3.72
N PRO A 120 -10.15 9.16 2.61
CA PRO A 120 -10.57 9.68 1.31
C PRO A 120 -11.83 8.98 0.78
N PRO A 121 -12.70 9.68 0.03
CA PRO A 121 -13.86 9.09 -0.61
C PRO A 121 -13.48 8.17 -1.78
N VAL A 122 -14.47 7.44 -2.28
CA VAL A 122 -14.36 6.71 -3.54
C VAL A 122 -14.23 7.70 -4.70
N ALA A 123 -13.26 7.48 -5.57
CA ALA A 123 -13.04 8.27 -6.78
C ALA A 123 -13.36 7.42 -8.01
N ALA A 124 -14.29 7.85 -8.83
CA ALA A 124 -14.71 7.19 -10.07
C ALA A 124 -14.93 5.66 -9.93
N GLY A 125 -15.61 5.27 -8.84
CA GLY A 125 -15.97 3.87 -8.59
C GLY A 125 -14.86 3.00 -8.03
N SER A 126 -13.70 3.57 -7.68
CA SER A 126 -12.60 2.84 -7.06
C SER A 126 -11.95 3.61 -5.92
N ARG A 127 -11.24 2.88 -5.05
CA ARG A 127 -10.43 3.47 -3.98
C ARG A 127 -9.26 2.55 -3.63
N LEU A 128 -8.10 3.13 -3.31
CA LEU A 128 -7.03 2.36 -2.70
C LEU A 128 -7.54 1.74 -1.40
N ASP A 129 -7.45 0.42 -1.29
CA ASP A 129 -8.02 -0.36 -0.20
C ASP A 129 -6.95 -1.12 0.59
N GLN A 130 -5.91 -1.59 -0.09
CA GLN A 130 -4.88 -2.38 0.56
C GLN A 130 -3.51 -2.28 -0.13
N VAL A 131 -2.48 -2.60 0.65
CA VAL A 131 -1.15 -2.95 0.12
C VAL A 131 -1.02 -4.46 0.24
N SER A 132 -0.74 -5.11 -0.89
CA SER A 132 -0.46 -6.54 -0.95
C SER A 132 1.04 -6.77 -0.80
N LEU A 133 1.41 -7.59 0.18
CA LEU A 133 2.78 -8.04 0.40
C LEU A 133 2.94 -9.43 -0.21
N ASP A 134 3.75 -9.52 -1.25
CA ASP A 134 4.11 -10.75 -1.95
C ASP A 134 5.24 -11.44 -1.20
N ILE A 135 4.95 -12.55 -0.53
CA ILE A 135 5.85 -13.18 0.43
C ILE A 135 6.28 -14.57 -0.10
N PRO A 136 7.59 -14.86 -0.18
CA PRO A 136 8.06 -16.18 -0.56
C PRO A 136 7.55 -17.26 0.40
N PRO A 137 7.27 -18.48 -0.09
CA PRO A 137 6.71 -19.55 0.73
C PRO A 137 7.50 -19.85 2.01
N SER A 138 8.84 -19.80 1.94
CA SER A 138 9.73 -20.07 3.08
C SER A 138 9.61 -19.04 4.20
N ALA A 139 9.25 -17.79 3.92
CA ALA A 139 9.11 -16.71 4.89
C ALA A 139 7.66 -16.44 5.31
N TYR A 140 6.66 -17.07 4.68
CA TYR A 140 5.26 -16.68 4.79
C TYR A 140 4.70 -16.69 6.21
N GLU A 141 4.98 -17.73 6.99
CA GLU A 141 4.46 -17.84 8.36
C GLU A 141 5.15 -16.83 9.29
N THR A 142 6.47 -16.65 9.16
CA THR A 142 7.24 -15.68 9.95
C THR A 142 6.80 -14.26 9.66
N GLU A 143 6.64 -13.93 8.39
CA GLU A 143 6.20 -12.59 7.97
C GLU A 143 4.75 -12.31 8.39
N THR A 144 3.88 -13.32 8.31
CA THR A 144 2.50 -13.23 8.79
C THR A 144 2.45 -12.94 10.30
N ALA A 145 3.22 -13.68 11.10
CA ALA A 145 3.30 -13.46 12.53
C ALA A 145 3.87 -12.07 12.86
N PHE A 146 4.92 -11.66 12.16
CA PHE A 146 5.54 -10.34 12.32
C PHE A 146 4.50 -9.21 12.15
N TRP A 147 3.81 -9.17 11.01
CA TRP A 147 2.85 -8.11 10.74
C TRP A 147 1.63 -8.14 11.67
N ALA A 148 1.14 -9.33 12.02
CA ALA A 148 0.03 -9.47 12.97
C ALA A 148 0.40 -8.97 14.37
N GLU A 149 1.58 -9.34 14.87
CA GLU A 149 2.04 -8.92 16.19
C GLU A 149 2.47 -7.45 16.23
N LEU A 150 3.09 -6.94 15.16
CA LEU A 150 3.50 -5.54 15.07
C LEU A 150 2.29 -4.61 15.09
N THR A 151 1.28 -4.92 14.27
CA THR A 151 0.12 -4.06 14.12
C THR A 151 -0.93 -4.27 15.21
N GLY A 152 -1.01 -5.49 15.76
CA GLY A 152 -2.09 -5.91 16.64
C GLY A 152 -3.45 -5.97 15.92
N TRP A 153 -3.46 -5.99 14.58
CA TRP A 153 -4.67 -6.05 13.78
C TRP A 153 -5.21 -7.48 13.68
N GLU A 154 -6.49 -7.58 13.42
CA GLU A 154 -7.15 -8.88 13.29
C GLU A 154 -6.67 -9.62 12.04
N LEU A 155 -6.05 -10.79 12.24
CA LEU A 155 -5.62 -11.67 11.18
C LEU A 155 -6.78 -12.54 10.69
N LEU A 156 -7.17 -12.39 9.43
CA LEU A 156 -8.25 -13.11 8.79
C LEU A 156 -7.73 -14.02 7.68
N THR A 157 -8.37 -15.18 7.51
CA THR A 157 -8.17 -16.01 6.31
C THR A 157 -8.80 -15.33 5.10
N GLY A 158 -8.05 -15.23 4.01
CA GLY A 158 -8.53 -14.70 2.74
C GLY A 158 -9.54 -15.61 2.03
N ALA A 159 -9.98 -15.19 0.85
CA ALA A 159 -10.89 -15.97 0.02
C ALA A 159 -10.23 -17.21 -0.61
N LEU A 160 -8.91 -17.20 -0.74
CA LEU A 160 -8.09 -18.29 -1.26
C LEU A 160 -6.98 -18.62 -0.26
N PRO A 161 -6.46 -19.85 -0.24
CA PRO A 161 -5.52 -20.33 0.79
C PRO A 161 -4.17 -19.60 0.82
N GLU A 162 -3.79 -18.97 -0.28
CA GLU A 162 -2.57 -18.16 -0.38
C GLU A 162 -2.70 -16.78 0.27
N PHE A 163 -3.91 -16.34 0.65
CA PHE A 163 -4.15 -15.01 1.18
C PHE A 163 -4.50 -15.03 2.66
N ARG A 164 -3.87 -14.12 3.41
CA ARG A 164 -4.31 -13.67 4.72
C ARG A 164 -4.47 -12.15 4.71
N VAL A 165 -5.37 -11.65 5.52
CA VAL A 165 -5.67 -10.19 5.57
C VAL A 165 -5.50 -9.72 7.01
N LEU A 166 -4.74 -8.67 7.19
CA LEU A 166 -4.71 -7.91 8.42
C LEU A 166 -5.71 -6.77 8.33
N ARG A 167 -6.83 -6.94 9.03
CA ARG A 167 -7.90 -5.95 9.07
C ARG A 167 -7.58 -4.89 10.13
N PRO A 168 -7.36 -3.64 9.71
CA PRO A 168 -7.11 -2.55 10.64
C PRO A 168 -8.37 -2.19 11.42
N PRO A 169 -8.24 -1.46 12.53
CA PRO A 169 -9.35 -0.78 13.19
C PRO A 169 -10.13 0.11 12.21
N ALA A 170 -11.43 0.30 12.50
CA ALA A 170 -12.28 1.16 11.68
C ALA A 170 -11.68 2.57 11.58
N GLY A 171 -11.77 3.17 10.39
CA GLY A 171 -11.24 4.51 10.10
C GLY A 171 -9.87 4.53 9.45
N LEU A 172 -9.05 3.51 9.60
CA LEU A 172 -7.79 3.43 8.87
C LEU A 172 -8.02 3.17 7.37
N PRO A 173 -7.31 3.87 6.47
CA PRO A 173 -7.62 3.84 5.04
C PRO A 173 -7.15 2.59 4.32
N VAL A 174 -6.06 1.96 4.78
CA VAL A 174 -5.36 0.89 4.06
C VAL A 174 -5.19 -0.32 4.97
N ARG A 175 -5.55 -1.50 4.48
CA ARG A 175 -5.26 -2.80 5.10
C ARG A 175 -4.01 -3.44 4.50
N ILE A 176 -3.53 -4.51 5.11
CA ILE A 176 -2.42 -5.32 4.60
C ILE A 176 -2.98 -6.66 4.12
N LEU A 177 -2.72 -6.99 2.86
CA LEU A 177 -2.91 -8.34 2.32
C LEU A 177 -1.56 -9.05 2.34
N LEU A 178 -1.53 -10.26 2.87
CA LEU A 178 -0.36 -11.14 2.88
C LEU A 178 -0.59 -12.23 1.85
N GLN A 179 0.13 -12.16 0.73
CA GLN A 179 0.03 -13.11 -0.38
C GLN A 179 1.22 -14.06 -0.36
N ARG A 180 0.96 -15.36 -0.16
CA ARG A 180 1.97 -16.40 -0.33
C ARG A 180 2.21 -16.66 -1.80
N LEU A 181 3.45 -16.45 -2.23
CA LEU A 181 3.86 -16.70 -3.60
C LEU A 181 3.87 -18.21 -3.92
N ALA A 182 3.72 -18.56 -5.20
CA ALA A 182 3.81 -19.94 -5.67
C ALA A 182 5.24 -20.51 -5.66
N GLY A 183 6.26 -19.63 -5.65
CA GLY A 183 7.66 -20.02 -5.66
C GLY A 183 8.55 -19.00 -4.95
N GLU A 184 9.79 -19.40 -4.71
CA GLU A 184 10.78 -18.57 -4.04
C GLU A 184 11.24 -17.42 -4.96
N ARG A 185 11.05 -16.20 -4.49
CA ARG A 185 11.57 -14.95 -5.06
C ARG A 185 11.62 -13.89 -3.96
N PRO A 186 12.39 -12.80 -4.11
CA PRO A 186 12.38 -11.73 -3.14
C PRO A 186 10.97 -11.22 -2.83
N ALA A 187 10.74 -10.85 -1.58
CA ALA A 187 9.51 -10.19 -1.19
C ALA A 187 9.31 -8.89 -1.97
N ALA A 188 8.08 -8.58 -2.29
CA ALA A 188 7.69 -7.37 -3.00
C ALA A 188 6.34 -6.88 -2.48
N ALA A 189 5.93 -5.68 -2.89
CA ALA A 189 4.60 -5.19 -2.59
C ALA A 189 4.00 -4.47 -3.79
N HIS A 190 2.67 -4.45 -3.83
CA HIS A 190 1.90 -3.71 -4.81
C HIS A 190 0.62 -3.14 -4.20
N LEU A 191 0.04 -2.16 -4.88
CA LEU A 191 -1.21 -1.52 -4.46
C LEU A 191 -2.41 -2.25 -5.03
N ASP A 192 -3.49 -2.35 -4.24
CA ASP A 192 -4.76 -2.87 -4.70
C ASP A 192 -5.86 -1.83 -4.50
N LEU A 193 -6.63 -1.59 -5.56
CA LEU A 193 -7.83 -0.76 -5.54
C LEU A 193 -9.06 -1.65 -5.42
N ALA A 194 -9.93 -1.34 -4.47
CA ALA A 194 -11.29 -1.85 -4.43
C ALA A 194 -12.13 -1.16 -5.50
N CYS A 195 -12.85 -1.92 -6.31
CA CYS A 195 -13.59 -1.43 -7.47
C CYS A 195 -15.04 -1.90 -7.42
N ALA A 196 -15.98 -0.98 -7.57
CA ALA A 196 -17.40 -1.29 -7.72
C ALA A 196 -17.66 -2.10 -9.02
N ASP A 197 -16.89 -1.80 -10.06
CA ASP A 197 -16.87 -2.51 -11.34
C ASP A 197 -15.43 -2.55 -11.87
N ILE A 198 -14.82 -3.74 -11.87
CA ILE A 198 -13.45 -3.93 -12.35
C ILE A 198 -13.35 -3.60 -13.84
N ALA A 199 -14.32 -4.01 -14.67
CA ALA A 199 -14.23 -3.82 -16.11
C ALA A 199 -14.29 -2.33 -16.49
N ALA A 200 -15.20 -1.59 -15.89
CA ALA A 200 -15.30 -0.14 -16.09
C ALA A 200 -14.06 0.61 -15.55
N THR A 201 -13.56 0.21 -14.38
CA THR A 201 -12.34 0.79 -13.80
C THR A 201 -11.11 0.49 -14.67
N ARG A 202 -10.98 -0.75 -15.16
CA ARG A 202 -9.93 -1.13 -16.09
C ARG A 202 -9.95 -0.29 -17.35
N ALA A 203 -11.11 -0.18 -18.04
CA ALA A 203 -11.25 0.59 -19.27
C ALA A 203 -10.79 2.05 -19.05
N ARG A 204 -11.22 2.67 -17.95
CA ARG A 204 -10.79 4.02 -17.59
C ARG A 204 -9.28 4.11 -17.35
N HIS A 205 -8.67 3.14 -16.67
CA HIS A 205 -7.23 3.14 -16.42
C HIS A 205 -6.43 2.91 -17.71
N GLU A 206 -6.95 2.11 -18.65
CA GLU A 206 -6.38 1.94 -19.98
C GLU A 206 -6.40 3.26 -20.78
N GLU A 207 -7.47 4.05 -20.69
CA GLU A 207 -7.53 5.40 -21.28
C GLU A 207 -6.49 6.37 -20.68
N LEU A 208 -6.10 6.15 -19.42
CA LEU A 208 -5.03 6.88 -18.74
C LEU A 208 -3.62 6.30 -19.03
N GLY A 209 -3.50 5.30 -19.89
CA GLY A 209 -2.25 4.71 -20.33
C GLY A 209 -1.80 3.49 -19.53
N ALA A 210 -2.60 2.94 -18.63
CA ALA A 210 -2.31 1.68 -17.99
C ALA A 210 -2.49 0.50 -18.96
N VAL A 211 -1.81 -0.61 -18.69
CA VAL A 211 -1.86 -1.81 -19.52
C VAL A 211 -2.36 -2.99 -18.68
N HIS A 212 -3.30 -3.76 -19.23
CA HIS A 212 -3.70 -5.05 -18.66
C HIS A 212 -2.55 -6.05 -18.72
N VAL A 213 -2.34 -6.79 -17.64
CA VAL A 213 -1.27 -7.79 -17.52
C VAL A 213 -1.85 -9.20 -17.44
N ALA A 214 -2.80 -9.42 -16.52
CA ALA A 214 -3.40 -10.73 -16.29
C ALA A 214 -4.71 -10.61 -15.51
N ASP A 215 -5.53 -11.64 -15.57
CA ASP A 215 -6.72 -11.77 -14.72
C ASP A 215 -6.51 -12.89 -13.69
N GLY A 216 -6.84 -12.59 -12.44
CA GLY A 216 -7.02 -13.55 -11.38
C GLY A 216 -8.50 -13.91 -11.20
N ARG A 217 -8.80 -14.71 -10.18
CA ARG A 217 -10.17 -15.17 -9.93
C ARG A 217 -11.14 -14.03 -9.56
N HIS A 218 -10.65 -13.02 -8.82
CA HIS A 218 -11.44 -11.91 -8.30
C HIS A 218 -10.73 -10.57 -8.44
N TRP A 219 -9.68 -10.49 -9.26
CA TRP A 219 -8.88 -9.29 -9.49
C TRP A 219 -8.32 -9.26 -10.90
N THR A 220 -7.95 -8.09 -11.33
CA THR A 220 -7.22 -7.86 -12.59
C THR A 220 -5.90 -7.19 -12.27
N VAL A 221 -4.81 -7.74 -12.78
CA VAL A 221 -3.47 -7.18 -12.67
C VAL A 221 -3.26 -6.15 -13.78
N MET A 222 -2.87 -4.97 -13.39
CA MET A 222 -2.59 -3.84 -14.28
C MET A 222 -1.12 -3.40 -14.12
N ARG A 223 -0.64 -2.69 -15.12
CA ARG A 223 0.64 -1.97 -15.08
C ARG A 223 0.38 -0.51 -15.37
N ASP A 224 0.82 0.38 -14.49
CA ASP A 224 0.70 1.81 -14.71
C ASP A 224 1.69 2.32 -15.78
N PRO A 225 1.51 3.54 -16.33
CA PRO A 225 2.38 4.06 -17.39
C PRO A 225 3.85 4.26 -16.96
N ALA A 226 4.13 4.27 -15.65
CA ALA A 226 5.48 4.35 -15.10
C ALA A 226 6.13 2.96 -14.90
N GLY A 227 5.42 1.88 -15.23
CA GLY A 227 5.89 0.50 -15.21
C GLY A 227 5.54 -0.30 -13.95
N GLY A 228 4.94 0.31 -12.94
CA GLY A 228 4.59 -0.36 -11.69
C GLY A 228 3.34 -1.23 -11.81
N VAL A 229 3.37 -2.41 -11.19
CA VAL A 229 2.22 -3.33 -11.13
C VAL A 229 1.29 -2.94 -9.98
N TYR A 230 -0.01 -3.06 -10.21
CA TYR A 230 -1.06 -2.88 -9.22
C TYR A 230 -2.28 -3.76 -9.58
N CYS A 231 -3.22 -3.94 -8.65
CA CYS A 231 -4.41 -4.74 -8.92
C CYS A 231 -5.71 -3.93 -8.77
N LEU A 232 -6.69 -4.29 -9.58
CA LEU A 232 -8.10 -3.93 -9.42
C LEU A 232 -8.81 -5.13 -8.80
N THR A 233 -9.44 -4.96 -7.66
CA THR A 233 -10.10 -6.05 -6.93
C THR A 233 -11.61 -5.82 -6.86
N GLY A 234 -12.40 -6.89 -6.99
CA GLY A 234 -13.87 -6.84 -6.89
C GLY A 234 -14.35 -6.68 -5.44
N ARG A 235 -13.76 -5.79 -4.68
CA ARG A 235 -14.16 -5.44 -3.32
C ARG A 235 -15.02 -4.18 -3.37
N ASP A 236 -15.95 -4.07 -2.44
CA ASP A 236 -16.73 -2.84 -2.30
C ASP A 236 -15.81 -1.68 -1.90
N PRO A 237 -15.75 -0.59 -2.68
CA PRO A 237 -14.81 0.49 -2.42
C PRO A 237 -15.16 1.33 -1.18
N GLU A 238 -16.39 1.26 -0.66
CA GLU A 238 -16.78 1.96 0.57
C GLU A 238 -16.41 1.15 1.81
N THR A 239 -16.65 -0.14 1.81
CA THR A 239 -16.48 -1.01 2.98
C THR A 239 -15.23 -1.86 2.93
N GLY A 240 -14.65 -2.08 1.73
CA GLY A 240 -13.60 -3.05 1.48
C GLY A 240 -14.09 -4.50 1.60
N GLY A 241 -15.39 -4.74 1.66
CA GLY A 241 -16.00 -6.06 1.73
C GLY A 241 -15.91 -6.82 0.42
N LEU A 242 -15.92 -8.16 0.48
CA LEU A 242 -16.08 -8.99 -0.72
C LEU A 242 -17.59 -9.10 -1.07
N PRO A 243 -17.96 -9.12 -2.36
CA PRO A 243 -19.33 -9.35 -2.75
C PRO A 243 -19.87 -10.64 -2.15
N GLY A 244 -21.08 -10.60 -1.57
CA GLY A 244 -21.78 -11.78 -1.08
C GLY A 244 -21.31 -12.34 0.28
N ARG A 245 -20.47 -11.62 1.02
CA ARG A 245 -20.17 -11.89 2.44
C ARG A 245 -20.71 -10.74 3.29
N GLY A 246 -22.03 -10.69 3.44
CA GLY A 246 -22.74 -9.88 4.41
C GLY A 246 -23.15 -10.71 5.61
#